data_779a0da0642be7382a40c953fd0fdd9a
#
_entry.id   779a0da0642be7382a40c953fd0fdd9a
#
_cell.length_a   1.000
_cell.length_b   1.000
_cell.length_c   1.000
_cell.angle_alpha   90.00
_cell.angle_beta   90.00
_cell.angle_gamma   90.00
#
_symmetry.space_group_name_H-M   'P 1'
#
loop_
_entity.id
_entity.type
_entity.pdbx_description
1 polymer ?
#
loop_
_entity_poly.entity_id
_entity_poly.type
_entity_poly.pdbx_seq_one_letter_code
_entity_poly.pdbx_strand_id
1 'polypeptide(L)'
;NNYDKSLASGIVCSSGTLGQIIPPSIVLIIIADQLASAADVANTMRQTDYKILTGEFNMPGEFRVGSTSAGDMFLGALLPGLVLVGLYMLYVFVFARLNPKAAPPVPFKGNFDTKFWIKVLMVIIPPLALIFAVLGSILMGIATVNQAGSIGAIGATMMAGYRLHKGKKDAYYPIIIAIVSVIPIYILSKNFNLNIKAIENRDLGAIYVTAFFTLTF
;
A
#
# COMPACT_ATOMS: atom_id res chain seq x y z
N ASN A 1 13.50 1.91 30.19
CA ASN A 1 12.99 0.59 30.51
C ASN A 1 14.22 -0.34 30.38
N ASN A 2 14.69 -0.94 31.44
CA ASN A 2 15.92 -1.75 31.47
C ASN A 2 15.78 -3.09 30.70
N TYR A 3 15.33 -3.03 29.45
CA TYR A 3 15.30 -4.18 28.55
C TYR A 3 16.71 -4.58 28.12
N ASP A 4 16.93 -5.89 27.94
CA ASP A 4 18.14 -6.39 27.32
C ASP A 4 18.31 -5.80 25.91
N LYS A 5 19.51 -5.26 25.64
CA LYS A 5 19.80 -4.56 24.35
C LYS A 5 19.74 -5.52 23.17
N SER A 6 20.15 -6.78 23.37
CA SER A 6 20.14 -7.81 22.33
C SER A 6 18.70 -8.17 21.96
N LEU A 7 17.83 -8.37 22.96
CA LEU A 7 16.41 -8.63 22.74
C LEU A 7 15.73 -7.45 22.03
N ALA A 8 15.97 -6.22 22.50
CA ALA A 8 15.35 -5.04 21.93
C ALA A 8 15.78 -4.81 20.47
N SER A 9 17.09 -4.92 20.18
CA SER A 9 17.59 -4.79 18.81
C SER A 9 17.08 -5.91 17.90
N GLY A 10 17.05 -7.15 18.39
CA GLY A 10 16.51 -8.29 17.66
C GLY A 10 15.04 -8.11 17.27
N ILE A 11 14.20 -7.63 18.20
CA ILE A 11 12.78 -7.36 17.92
C ILE A 11 12.63 -6.23 16.87
N VAL A 12 13.42 -5.16 16.99
CA VAL A 12 13.36 -4.04 16.01
C VAL A 12 13.78 -4.52 14.62
N CYS A 13 14.87 -5.26 14.50
CA CYS A 13 15.33 -5.82 13.23
C CYS A 13 14.30 -6.79 12.62
N SER A 14 13.78 -7.72 13.43
CA SER A 14 12.78 -8.69 12.98
C SER A 14 11.46 -8.02 12.55
N SER A 15 10.99 -7.02 13.30
CA SER A 15 9.79 -6.28 12.93
C SER A 15 9.99 -5.45 11.67
N GLY A 16 11.22 -4.93 11.43
CA GLY A 16 11.57 -4.23 10.19
C GLY A 16 11.51 -5.15 8.96
N THR A 17 11.93 -6.41 9.09
CA THR A 17 11.82 -7.39 7.98
C THR A 17 10.38 -7.79 7.70
N LEU A 18 9.50 -7.83 8.71
CA LEU A 18 8.07 -8.10 8.52
C LEU A 18 7.39 -7.06 7.63
N GLY A 19 7.77 -5.80 7.75
CA GLY A 19 7.24 -4.72 6.90
C GLY A 19 7.58 -4.87 5.41
N GLN A 20 8.55 -5.74 5.08
CA GLN A 20 8.90 -6.08 3.69
C GLN A 20 8.14 -7.31 3.16
N ILE A 21 7.66 -8.17 4.05
CA ILE A 21 6.98 -9.43 3.72
C ILE A 21 5.47 -9.22 3.66
N ILE A 22 4.95 -8.43 4.62
CA ILE A 22 3.52 -8.15 4.70
C ILE A 22 3.14 -7.10 3.64
N PRO A 23 2.06 -7.31 2.86
CA PRO A 23 1.61 -6.32 1.89
C PRO A 23 1.27 -4.95 2.52
N PRO A 24 1.57 -3.83 1.84
CA PRO A 24 2.19 -3.69 0.51
C PRO A 24 3.71 -3.86 0.55
N SER A 25 4.24 -4.78 -0.25
CA SER A 25 5.67 -5.14 -0.28
C SER A 25 6.27 -4.84 -1.66
N ILE A 26 7.36 -4.07 -1.69
CA ILE A 26 8.10 -3.77 -2.92
C ILE A 26 8.66 -5.04 -3.56
N VAL A 27 9.13 -5.98 -2.74
CA VAL A 27 9.68 -7.26 -3.23
C VAL A 27 8.61 -8.05 -3.97
N LEU A 28 7.41 -8.15 -3.42
CA LEU A 28 6.29 -8.87 -4.05
C LEU A 28 5.84 -8.19 -5.36
N ILE A 29 5.90 -6.86 -5.43
CA ILE A 29 5.60 -6.10 -6.66
C ILE A 29 6.60 -6.44 -7.76
N ILE A 30 7.91 -6.41 -7.45
CA ILE A 30 8.96 -6.71 -8.41
C ILE A 30 8.86 -8.17 -8.88
N ILE A 31 8.62 -9.11 -7.98
CA ILE A 31 8.45 -10.52 -8.34
C ILE A 31 7.22 -10.71 -9.22
N ALA A 32 6.10 -10.08 -8.92
CA ALA A 32 4.88 -10.14 -9.71
C ALA A 32 5.12 -9.63 -11.15
N ASP A 33 5.83 -8.50 -11.28
CA ASP A 33 6.17 -7.91 -12.57
C ASP A 33 7.07 -8.83 -13.40
N GLN A 34 8.08 -9.45 -12.79
CA GLN A 34 8.95 -10.40 -13.45
C GLN A 34 8.21 -11.69 -13.86
N LEU A 35 7.32 -12.20 -13.01
CA LEU A 35 6.50 -13.38 -13.34
C LEU A 35 5.50 -13.08 -14.45
N ALA A 36 4.87 -11.91 -14.45
CA ALA A 36 3.98 -11.48 -15.52
C ALA A 36 4.73 -11.38 -16.85
N SER A 37 5.89 -10.73 -16.85
CA SER A 37 6.75 -10.62 -18.04
C SER A 37 7.20 -11.99 -18.56
N ALA A 38 7.60 -12.90 -17.68
CA ALA A 38 7.97 -14.27 -18.05
C ALA A 38 6.78 -15.05 -18.65
N ALA A 39 5.59 -14.88 -18.09
CA ALA A 39 4.37 -15.49 -18.61
C ALA A 39 4.02 -14.97 -20.01
N ASP A 40 4.19 -13.66 -20.26
CA ASP A 40 3.94 -13.06 -21.58
C ASP A 40 4.91 -13.59 -22.64
N VAL A 41 6.20 -13.70 -22.30
CA VAL A 41 7.21 -14.30 -23.19
C VAL A 41 6.88 -15.77 -23.49
N ALA A 42 6.54 -16.55 -22.47
CA ALA A 42 6.15 -17.96 -22.63
C ALA A 42 4.89 -18.10 -23.50
N ASN A 43 3.90 -17.23 -23.30
CA ASN A 43 2.67 -17.22 -24.12
C ASN A 43 2.96 -16.87 -25.59
N THR A 44 3.85 -15.93 -25.83
CA THR A 44 4.27 -15.57 -27.19
C THR A 44 4.97 -16.73 -27.90
N MET A 45 5.87 -17.42 -27.21
CA MET A 45 6.53 -18.61 -27.73
C MET A 45 5.52 -19.73 -28.04
N ARG A 46 4.65 -20.06 -27.09
CA ARG A 46 3.60 -21.07 -27.25
C ARG A 46 2.63 -20.77 -28.40
N GLN A 47 2.26 -19.50 -28.53
CA GLN A 47 1.38 -19.09 -29.65
C GLN A 47 2.07 -19.26 -31.00
N THR A 48 3.37 -18.99 -31.08
CA THR A 48 4.16 -19.19 -32.28
C THR A 48 4.25 -20.69 -32.64
N ASP A 49 4.56 -21.53 -31.65
CA ASP A 49 4.64 -22.97 -31.80
C ASP A 49 3.27 -23.57 -32.20
N TYR A 50 2.20 -23.13 -31.56
CA TYR A 50 0.83 -23.55 -31.87
C TYR A 50 0.45 -23.21 -33.31
N LYS A 51 0.80 -21.99 -33.76
CA LYS A 51 0.58 -21.56 -35.15
C LYS A 51 1.35 -22.41 -36.15
N ILE A 52 2.60 -22.78 -35.85
CA ILE A 52 3.42 -23.63 -36.71
C ILE A 52 2.83 -25.04 -36.82
N LEU A 53 2.33 -25.59 -35.71
CA LEU A 53 1.83 -26.96 -35.65
C LEU A 53 0.41 -27.10 -36.20
N THR A 54 -0.47 -26.14 -36.00
CA THR A 54 -1.90 -26.24 -36.34
C THR A 54 -2.33 -25.36 -37.51
N GLY A 55 -1.53 -24.35 -37.87
CA GLY A 55 -1.90 -23.32 -38.84
C GLY A 55 -2.89 -22.29 -38.33
N GLU A 56 -3.37 -22.43 -37.10
CA GLU A 56 -4.32 -21.47 -36.46
C GLU A 56 -3.62 -20.32 -35.77
N PHE A 57 -4.20 -19.10 -35.87
CA PHE A 57 -3.63 -17.90 -35.24
C PHE A 57 -4.00 -17.76 -33.77
N ASN A 58 -5.13 -18.32 -33.33
CA ASN A 58 -5.62 -18.19 -31.97
C ASN A 58 -5.39 -19.48 -31.19
N MET A 59 -4.45 -19.42 -30.24
CA MET A 59 -4.21 -20.49 -29.29
C MET A 59 -5.34 -20.49 -28.22
N PRO A 60 -6.01 -21.62 -27.96
CA PRO A 60 -7.00 -21.74 -26.89
C PRO A 60 -6.42 -21.38 -25.53
N GLY A 61 -7.29 -20.83 -24.66
CA GLY A 61 -6.89 -20.35 -23.33
C GLY A 61 -6.26 -21.44 -22.44
N GLU A 62 -6.64 -22.70 -22.64
CA GLU A 62 -6.10 -23.84 -21.90
C GLU A 62 -4.58 -24.05 -22.07
N PHE A 63 -4.03 -23.61 -23.21
CA PHE A 63 -2.60 -23.70 -23.49
C PHE A 63 -1.80 -22.47 -23.04
N ARG A 64 -2.49 -21.44 -22.49
CA ARG A 64 -1.84 -20.23 -22.01
C ARG A 64 -1.31 -20.41 -20.60
N VAL A 65 -0.14 -19.81 -20.35
CA VAL A 65 0.40 -19.67 -19.00
C VAL A 65 -0.37 -18.55 -18.29
N GLY A 66 -0.87 -18.82 -17.09
CA GLY A 66 -1.51 -17.79 -16.26
C GLY A 66 -0.51 -16.69 -15.88
N SER A 67 -0.94 -15.45 -16.02
CA SER A 67 -0.18 -14.29 -15.52
C SER A 67 -0.51 -14.04 -14.05
N THR A 68 0.49 -13.70 -13.26
CA THR A 68 0.35 -13.37 -11.82
C THR A 68 0.36 -11.87 -11.63
N SER A 69 -0.66 -11.34 -10.98
CA SER A 69 -0.72 -9.91 -10.64
C SER A 69 -0.07 -9.60 -9.28
N ALA A 70 0.26 -8.33 -9.05
CA ALA A 70 0.71 -7.88 -7.73
C ALA A 70 -0.35 -8.13 -6.64
N GLY A 71 -1.64 -8.03 -6.99
CA GLY A 71 -2.75 -8.34 -6.09
C GLY A 71 -2.76 -9.81 -5.66
N ASP A 72 -2.55 -10.74 -6.61
CA ASP A 72 -2.47 -12.18 -6.31
C ASP A 72 -1.30 -12.50 -5.39
N MET A 73 -0.14 -11.87 -5.63
CA MET A 73 1.04 -12.02 -4.77
C MET A 73 0.79 -11.48 -3.37
N PHE A 74 0.08 -10.36 -3.26
CA PHE A 74 -0.29 -9.80 -1.96
C PHE A 74 -1.24 -10.71 -1.18
N LEU A 75 -2.26 -11.24 -1.84
CA LEU A 75 -3.18 -12.20 -1.21
C LEU A 75 -2.45 -13.47 -0.77
N GLY A 76 -1.57 -13.99 -1.61
CA GLY A 76 -0.77 -15.17 -1.29
C GLY A 76 0.17 -14.97 -0.11
N ALA A 77 0.75 -13.78 0.05
CA ALA A 77 1.68 -13.44 1.12
C ALA A 77 1.00 -13.08 2.45
N LEU A 78 -0.29 -12.73 2.43
CA LEU A 78 -1.00 -12.26 3.62
C LEU A 78 -1.03 -13.33 4.71
N LEU A 79 -1.43 -14.55 4.38
CA LEU A 79 -1.56 -15.65 5.35
C LEU A 79 -0.20 -16.05 5.95
N PRO A 80 0.85 -16.33 5.15
CA PRO A 80 2.19 -16.61 5.69
C PRO A 80 2.73 -15.45 6.53
N GLY A 81 2.49 -14.21 6.11
CA GLY A 81 2.89 -13.01 6.85
C GLY A 81 2.23 -12.95 8.24
N LEU A 82 0.93 -13.19 8.33
CA LEU A 82 0.22 -13.22 9.61
C LEU A 82 0.69 -14.36 10.53
N VAL A 83 0.97 -15.53 9.97
CA VAL A 83 1.55 -16.66 10.73
C VAL A 83 2.90 -16.25 11.31
N LEU A 84 3.75 -15.60 10.52
CA LEU A 84 5.07 -15.13 10.96
C LEU A 84 4.96 -14.09 12.08
N VAL A 85 4.01 -13.14 11.98
CA VAL A 85 3.70 -12.20 13.09
C VAL A 85 3.33 -12.95 14.36
N GLY A 86 2.44 -13.94 14.25
CA GLY A 86 2.02 -14.77 15.38
C GLY A 86 3.20 -15.50 16.03
N LEU A 87 4.09 -16.07 15.23
CA LEU A 87 5.30 -16.73 15.71
C LEU A 87 6.25 -15.76 16.42
N TYR A 88 6.43 -14.54 15.89
CA TYR A 88 7.26 -13.53 16.55
C TYR A 88 6.65 -13.08 17.88
N MET A 89 5.34 -12.84 17.92
CA MET A 89 4.63 -12.50 19.16
C MET A 89 4.76 -13.63 20.19
N LEU A 90 4.59 -14.87 19.77
CA LEU A 90 4.73 -16.04 20.63
C LEU A 90 6.17 -16.17 21.18
N TYR A 91 7.16 -16.00 20.31
CA TYR A 91 8.55 -16.03 20.70
C TYR A 91 8.88 -14.99 21.78
N VAL A 92 8.49 -13.73 21.52
CA VAL A 92 8.72 -12.63 22.47
C VAL A 92 8.00 -12.87 23.78
N PHE A 93 6.77 -13.36 23.74
CA PHE A 93 5.99 -13.68 24.94
C PHE A 93 6.64 -14.78 25.76
N VAL A 94 7.03 -15.89 25.12
CA VAL A 94 7.67 -17.03 25.80
C VAL A 94 9.03 -16.61 26.36
N PHE A 95 9.83 -15.87 25.58
CA PHE A 95 11.14 -15.38 26.02
C PHE A 95 11.03 -14.45 27.23
N ALA A 96 10.09 -13.50 27.20
CA ALA A 96 9.84 -12.58 28.31
C ALA A 96 9.39 -13.34 29.60
N ARG A 97 8.59 -14.38 29.41
CA ARG A 97 8.12 -15.21 30.52
C ARG A 97 9.23 -16.04 31.16
N LEU A 98 10.14 -16.58 30.33
CA LEU A 98 11.25 -17.38 30.79
C LEU A 98 12.41 -16.55 31.37
N ASN A 99 12.61 -15.33 30.86
CA ASN A 99 13.68 -14.42 31.25
C ASN A 99 13.14 -13.05 31.71
N PRO A 100 12.49 -12.96 32.89
CA PRO A 100 11.91 -11.69 33.37
C PRO A 100 12.94 -10.58 33.60
N LYS A 101 14.23 -10.94 33.79
CA LYS A 101 15.32 -9.97 33.93
C LYS A 101 15.68 -9.27 32.62
N ALA A 102 15.55 -9.97 31.49
CA ALA A 102 15.82 -9.43 30.17
C ALA A 102 14.66 -8.59 29.63
N ALA A 103 13.43 -8.89 30.05
CA ALA A 103 12.20 -8.19 29.67
C ALA A 103 11.36 -7.83 30.92
N PRO A 104 11.83 -6.89 31.75
CA PRO A 104 11.11 -6.53 32.96
C PRO A 104 9.75 -5.91 32.64
N PRO A 105 8.68 -6.24 33.40
CA PRO A 105 7.38 -5.66 33.20
C PRO A 105 7.40 -4.16 33.45
N VAL A 106 6.83 -3.40 32.53
CA VAL A 106 6.69 -1.95 32.70
C VAL A 106 5.39 -1.66 33.43
N PRO A 107 5.43 -1.09 34.65
CA PRO A 107 4.21 -0.77 35.37
C PRO A 107 3.44 0.33 34.64
N PHE A 108 2.21 0.04 34.26
CA PHE A 108 1.32 1.03 33.70
C PHE A 108 0.75 1.91 34.83
N LYS A 109 1.14 3.20 34.84
CA LYS A 109 0.70 4.17 35.85
C LYS A 109 -0.59 4.90 35.50
N GLY A 110 -1.28 4.52 34.41
CA GLY A 110 -2.50 5.15 33.94
C GLY A 110 -3.74 4.32 34.27
N ASN A 111 -4.90 4.96 34.22
CA ASN A 111 -6.18 4.26 34.30
C ASN A 111 -6.63 3.85 32.88
N PHE A 112 -7.10 2.60 32.75
CA PHE A 112 -7.73 2.10 31.53
C PHE A 112 -9.16 2.63 31.41
N ASP A 113 -9.30 3.96 31.31
CA ASP A 113 -10.58 4.63 31.18
C ASP A 113 -11.00 4.69 29.69
N THR A 114 -12.30 4.91 29.45
CA THR A 114 -12.86 5.07 28.10
C THR A 114 -12.11 6.16 27.30
N LYS A 115 -11.68 7.23 27.97
CA LYS A 115 -10.85 8.30 27.36
C LYS A 115 -9.50 7.79 26.85
N PHE A 116 -8.88 6.85 27.54
CA PHE A 116 -7.63 6.22 27.10
C PHE A 116 -7.84 5.44 25.81
N TRP A 117 -8.87 4.59 25.75
CA TRP A 117 -9.18 3.78 24.56
C TRP A 117 -9.54 4.65 23.36
N ILE A 118 -10.33 5.70 23.54
CA ILE A 118 -10.66 6.65 22.47
C ILE A 118 -9.38 7.30 21.93
N LYS A 119 -8.45 7.72 22.81
CA LYS A 119 -7.18 8.31 22.40
C LYS A 119 -6.30 7.32 21.62
N VAL A 120 -6.25 6.06 22.05
CA VAL A 120 -5.52 4.99 21.35
C VAL A 120 -6.12 4.77 19.97
N LEU A 121 -7.44 4.63 19.86
CA LEU A 121 -8.14 4.46 18.58
C LEU A 121 -7.93 5.65 17.64
N MET A 122 -8.02 6.88 18.14
CA MET A 122 -7.78 8.08 17.32
C MET A 122 -6.37 8.15 16.74
N VAL A 123 -5.39 7.54 17.38
CA VAL A 123 -4.00 7.51 16.89
C VAL A 123 -3.78 6.36 15.90
N ILE A 124 -4.42 5.21 16.12
CA ILE A 124 -4.20 3.99 15.33
C ILE A 124 -5.07 3.97 14.07
N ILE A 125 -6.32 4.43 14.15
CA ILE A 125 -7.28 4.35 13.03
C ILE A 125 -6.78 5.06 11.76
N PRO A 126 -6.28 6.30 11.78
CA PRO A 126 -5.88 6.97 10.54
C PRO A 126 -4.79 6.24 9.75
N PRO A 127 -3.66 5.79 10.35
CA PRO A 127 -2.66 5.01 9.63
C PRO A 127 -3.20 3.68 9.11
N LEU A 128 -4.01 2.96 9.90
CA LEU A 128 -4.62 1.72 9.48
C LEU A 128 -5.60 1.94 8.32
N ALA A 129 -6.44 2.96 8.40
CA ALA A 129 -7.37 3.30 7.33
C ALA A 129 -6.63 3.60 6.02
N LEU A 130 -5.49 4.30 6.09
CA LEU A 130 -4.68 4.56 4.91
C LEU A 130 -4.08 3.27 4.33
N ILE A 131 -3.56 2.37 5.17
CA ILE A 131 -3.03 1.08 4.73
C ILE A 131 -4.14 0.26 4.06
N PHE A 132 -5.34 0.18 4.68
CA PHE A 132 -6.46 -0.54 4.11
C PHE A 132 -6.99 0.10 2.82
N ALA A 133 -6.97 1.42 2.71
CA ALA A 133 -7.36 2.11 1.48
C ALA A 133 -6.40 1.80 0.33
N VAL A 134 -5.09 1.87 0.57
CA VAL A 134 -4.06 1.56 -0.43
C VAL A 134 -4.12 0.09 -0.83
N LEU A 135 -4.03 -0.81 0.14
CA LEU A 135 -4.03 -2.25 -0.12
C LEU A 135 -5.37 -2.72 -0.73
N GLY A 136 -6.49 -2.26 -0.17
CA GLY A 136 -7.82 -2.60 -0.66
C GLY A 136 -8.06 -2.13 -2.09
N SER A 137 -7.57 -0.96 -2.48
CA SER A 137 -7.70 -0.47 -3.86
C SER A 137 -6.95 -1.34 -4.87
N ILE A 138 -5.80 -1.91 -4.48
CA ILE A 138 -5.03 -2.85 -5.31
C ILE A 138 -5.75 -4.19 -5.40
N LEU A 139 -6.17 -4.75 -4.26
CA LEU A 139 -6.82 -6.06 -4.19
C LEU A 139 -8.17 -6.10 -4.91
N MET A 140 -8.91 -5.01 -4.89
CA MET A 140 -10.17 -4.86 -5.63
C MET A 140 -9.95 -4.55 -7.12
N GLY A 141 -8.71 -4.38 -7.59
CA GLY A 141 -8.41 -4.01 -8.97
C GLY A 141 -8.84 -2.59 -9.37
N ILE A 142 -9.16 -1.74 -8.39
CA ILE A 142 -9.60 -0.35 -8.62
C ILE A 142 -8.42 0.53 -9.02
N ALA A 143 -7.26 0.30 -8.42
CA ALA A 143 -6.05 1.06 -8.65
C ALA A 143 -4.87 0.13 -8.97
N THR A 144 -4.02 0.57 -9.90
CA THR A 144 -2.71 -0.04 -10.09
C THR A 144 -1.81 0.26 -8.89
N VAL A 145 -0.72 -0.50 -8.73
CA VAL A 145 0.25 -0.30 -7.64
C VAL A 145 0.77 1.14 -7.59
N ASN A 146 1.07 1.74 -8.76
CA ASN A 146 1.54 3.12 -8.86
C ASN A 146 0.48 4.14 -8.41
N GLN A 147 -0.77 3.93 -8.83
CA GLN A 147 -1.89 4.79 -8.42
C GLN A 147 -2.17 4.68 -6.92
N ALA A 148 -2.15 3.47 -6.37
CA ALA A 148 -2.31 3.23 -4.95
C ALA A 148 -1.16 3.84 -4.11
N GLY A 149 0.07 3.79 -4.62
CA GLY A 149 1.22 4.48 -4.04
C GLY A 149 1.02 6.00 -3.96
N SER A 150 0.47 6.61 -5.02
CA SER A 150 0.13 8.04 -5.03
C SER A 150 -0.95 8.39 -4.00
N ILE A 151 -2.01 7.57 -3.87
CA ILE A 151 -3.04 7.72 -2.83
C ILE A 151 -2.40 7.66 -1.44
N GLY A 152 -1.49 6.71 -1.22
CA GLY A 152 -0.75 6.55 0.03
C GLY A 152 0.11 7.78 0.37
N ALA A 153 0.84 8.32 -0.61
CA ALA A 153 1.68 9.50 -0.43
C ALA A 153 0.85 10.73 -0.06
N ILE A 154 -0.23 10.98 -0.79
CA ILE A 154 -1.18 12.07 -0.52
C ILE A 154 -1.77 11.93 0.89
N GLY A 155 -2.30 10.75 1.22
CA GLY A 155 -2.90 10.50 2.53
C GLY A 155 -1.90 10.65 3.69
N ALA A 156 -0.66 10.19 3.52
CA ALA A 156 0.40 10.36 4.52
C ALA A 156 0.76 11.83 4.72
N THR A 157 0.86 12.61 3.63
CA THR A 157 1.14 14.06 3.68
C THR A 157 0.02 14.80 4.39
N MET A 158 -1.24 14.49 4.10
CA MET A 158 -2.40 15.06 4.78
C MET A 158 -2.40 14.76 6.28
N MET A 159 -2.12 13.50 6.66
CA MET A 159 -2.03 13.12 8.08
C MET A 159 -0.88 13.82 8.80
N ALA A 160 0.28 13.97 8.15
CA ALA A 160 1.42 14.69 8.69
C ALA A 160 1.10 16.17 8.89
N GLY A 161 0.50 16.82 7.89
CA GLY A 161 0.05 18.22 7.96
C GLY A 161 -0.92 18.46 9.11
N TYR A 162 -1.95 17.61 9.22
CA TYR A 162 -2.90 17.68 10.34
C TYR A 162 -2.22 17.52 11.70
N ARG A 163 -1.29 16.58 11.84
CA ARG A 163 -0.61 16.31 13.11
C ARG A 163 0.33 17.44 13.53
N LEU A 164 1.04 18.05 12.57
CA LEU A 164 1.96 19.16 12.81
C LEU A 164 1.22 20.44 13.23
N HIS A 165 0.02 20.66 12.70
CA HIS A 165 -0.79 21.86 12.98
C HIS A 165 -1.87 21.64 14.05
N LYS A 166 -1.83 20.51 14.75
CA LYS A 166 -2.82 20.18 15.78
C LYS A 166 -2.90 21.28 16.84
N GLY A 167 -4.11 21.83 17.02
CA GLY A 167 -4.37 22.95 17.96
C GLY A 167 -4.28 24.34 17.35
N LYS A 168 -3.90 24.48 16.07
CA LYS A 168 -3.98 25.74 15.32
C LYS A 168 -5.23 25.73 14.42
N LYS A 169 -5.80 26.90 14.15
CA LYS A 169 -6.95 27.05 13.24
C LYS A 169 -6.62 26.58 11.81
N ASP A 170 -5.34 26.59 11.48
CA ASP A 170 -4.80 26.26 10.15
C ASP A 170 -4.61 24.74 9.91
N ALA A 171 -4.93 23.89 10.91
CA ALA A 171 -4.76 22.45 10.82
C ALA A 171 -5.56 21.78 9.68
N TYR A 172 -6.65 22.42 9.23
CA TYR A 172 -7.51 21.90 8.18
C TYR A 172 -7.16 22.40 6.78
N TYR A 173 -6.29 23.39 6.62
CA TYR A 173 -5.92 23.93 5.31
C TYR A 173 -5.36 22.89 4.35
N PRO A 174 -4.43 21.98 4.74
CA PRO A 174 -3.93 20.96 3.82
C PRO A 174 -5.03 20.05 3.28
N ILE A 175 -6.00 19.70 4.13
CA ILE A 175 -7.13 18.85 3.74
C ILE A 175 -8.07 19.60 2.79
N ILE A 176 -8.35 20.86 3.09
CA ILE A 176 -9.21 21.72 2.25
C ILE A 176 -8.56 21.92 0.90
N ILE A 177 -7.27 22.25 0.85
CA ILE A 177 -6.52 22.43 -0.40
C ILE A 177 -6.55 21.13 -1.23
N ALA A 178 -6.31 19.97 -0.60
CA ALA A 178 -6.39 18.69 -1.26
C ALA A 178 -7.77 18.44 -1.90
N ILE A 179 -8.85 18.65 -1.15
CA ILE A 179 -10.21 18.46 -1.65
C ILE A 179 -10.52 19.41 -2.78
N VAL A 180 -10.18 20.71 -2.62
CA VAL A 180 -10.40 21.76 -3.63
C VAL A 180 -9.61 21.49 -4.91
N SER A 181 -8.43 20.85 -4.82
CA SER A 181 -7.62 20.48 -5.98
C SER A 181 -8.10 19.21 -6.67
N VAL A 182 -8.47 18.17 -5.90
CA VAL A 182 -8.86 16.87 -6.45
C VAL A 182 -10.24 16.89 -7.13
N ILE A 183 -11.20 17.64 -6.59
CA ILE A 183 -12.56 17.68 -7.16
C ILE A 183 -12.57 18.22 -8.61
N PRO A 184 -11.94 19.36 -8.94
CA PRO A 184 -11.87 19.85 -10.32
C PRO A 184 -11.13 18.85 -11.24
N ILE A 185 -10.03 18.26 -10.78
CA ILE A 185 -9.28 17.26 -11.55
C ILE A 185 -10.20 16.07 -11.91
N TYR A 186 -10.95 15.56 -10.94
CA TYR A 186 -11.89 14.47 -11.17
C TYR A 186 -12.99 14.83 -12.17
N ILE A 187 -13.59 16.02 -12.04
CA ILE A 187 -14.64 16.50 -12.96
C ILE A 187 -14.08 16.65 -14.38
N LEU A 188 -12.88 17.22 -14.51
CA LEU A 188 -12.22 17.40 -15.80
C LEU A 188 -11.84 16.06 -16.43
N SER A 189 -11.32 15.11 -15.66
CA SER A 189 -10.94 13.77 -16.14
C SER A 189 -12.15 12.98 -16.68
N LYS A 190 -13.34 13.23 -16.18
CA LYS A 190 -14.57 12.59 -16.65
C LYS A 190 -15.14 13.19 -17.94
N ASN A 191 -14.92 14.47 -18.17
CA ASN A 191 -15.54 15.22 -19.28
C ASN A 191 -14.56 15.51 -20.44
N PHE A 192 -13.26 15.42 -20.21
CA PHE A 192 -12.21 15.72 -21.16
C PHE A 192 -11.17 14.61 -21.22
N ASN A 193 -10.56 14.42 -22.38
CA ASN A 193 -9.44 13.49 -22.52
C ASN A 193 -8.14 14.17 -22.05
N LEU A 194 -7.68 13.81 -20.87
CA LEU A 194 -6.45 14.35 -20.26
C LEU A 194 -5.17 13.63 -20.73
N ASN A 195 -5.25 12.81 -21.78
CA ASN A 195 -4.09 12.09 -22.30
C ASN A 195 -3.17 13.00 -23.10
N ILE A 196 -2.04 13.37 -22.53
CA ILE A 196 -1.02 14.25 -23.13
C ILE A 196 -0.46 13.69 -24.46
N LYS A 197 -0.57 12.38 -24.70
CA LYS A 197 -0.10 11.74 -25.95
C LYS A 197 -1.09 11.85 -27.12
N ALA A 198 -2.35 12.19 -26.84
CA ALA A 198 -3.41 12.32 -27.84
C ALA A 198 -4.21 13.60 -27.56
N ILE A 199 -3.55 14.76 -27.77
CA ILE A 199 -4.13 16.07 -27.44
C ILE A 199 -5.02 16.51 -28.61
N GLU A 200 -6.29 16.71 -28.34
CA GLU A 200 -7.21 17.42 -29.23
C GLU A 200 -7.30 18.90 -28.77
N ASN A 201 -7.41 19.84 -29.70
CA ASN A 201 -7.45 21.29 -29.40
C ASN A 201 -8.52 21.67 -28.36
N ARG A 202 -9.60 20.89 -28.31
CA ARG A 202 -10.70 21.03 -27.34
C ARG A 202 -10.27 20.78 -25.90
N ASP A 203 -9.27 19.90 -25.67
CA ASP A 203 -8.89 19.42 -24.35
C ASP A 203 -7.70 20.19 -23.75
N LEU A 204 -7.03 21.03 -24.55
CA LEU A 204 -5.87 21.82 -24.11
C LEU A 204 -6.16 22.67 -22.87
N GLY A 205 -7.31 23.35 -22.83
CA GLY A 205 -7.70 24.15 -21.67
C GLY A 205 -7.88 23.32 -20.40
N ALA A 206 -8.48 22.14 -20.52
CA ALA A 206 -8.67 21.21 -19.40
C ALA A 206 -7.33 20.67 -18.88
N ILE A 207 -6.36 20.41 -19.77
CA ILE A 207 -5.02 19.95 -19.42
C ILE A 207 -4.26 21.03 -18.63
N TYR A 208 -4.30 22.29 -19.06
CA TYR A 208 -3.67 23.39 -18.33
C TYR A 208 -4.28 23.61 -16.95
N VAL A 209 -5.61 23.55 -16.84
CA VAL A 209 -6.30 23.68 -15.55
C VAL A 209 -5.96 22.53 -14.63
N THR A 210 -5.92 21.29 -15.13
CA THR A 210 -5.51 20.14 -14.30
C THR A 210 -4.06 20.26 -13.86
N ALA A 211 -3.13 20.69 -14.73
CA ALA A 211 -1.74 20.94 -14.39
C ALA A 211 -1.61 22.01 -13.30
N PHE A 212 -2.40 23.09 -13.37
CA PHE A 212 -2.42 24.11 -12.32
C PHE A 212 -2.86 23.53 -10.97
N PHE A 213 -3.96 22.76 -10.93
CA PHE A 213 -4.43 22.16 -9.69
C PHE A 213 -3.49 21.09 -9.14
N THR A 214 -2.75 20.36 -9.99
CA THR A 214 -1.74 19.41 -9.53
C THR A 214 -0.51 20.10 -8.93
N LEU A 215 -0.16 21.29 -9.39
CA LEU A 215 0.95 22.09 -8.85
C LEU A 215 0.59 22.80 -7.54
N THR A 216 -0.69 23.07 -7.29
CA THR A 216 -1.16 23.72 -6.04
C THR A 216 -1.35 22.73 -4.90
N PHE A 217 -1.39 21.43 -5.22
CA PHE A 217 -1.45 20.34 -4.27
C PHE A 217 -0.05 19.96 -3.76
#